data_fb14ae3a7d484ed1df5fff3e5909f8f3
#
_entry.id   fb14ae3a7d484ed1df5fff3e5909f8f3
#
_cell.length_a   1.000
_cell.length_b   1.000
_cell.length_c   1.000
_cell.angle_alpha   90.00
_cell.angle_beta   90.00
_cell.angle_gamma   90.00
#
_symmetry.space_group_name_H-M   'P 1'
#
loop_
_entity.id
_entity.type
_entity.pdbx_description
1 polymer ?
#
loop_
_entity_poly.entity_id
_entity_poly.type
_entity_poly.pdbx_seq_one_letter_code
_entity_poly.pdbx_strand_id
1 'polypeptide(L)'
;PCIVFIDEIDTIGKKRDSHGMAGNDEREQTLNQLLTEMDGFDASKGVVILAATNRPDTLDPALLRPGRFDRRIPVELPDLKGREEILKVHARKIKLGDNVDFNAIARAASGASGAELANMVNEAALRAVRENRKFVVQSDLEESIEVVIAGYQKKNRVLSTKEKLIVAYHEIGHALVAALQTHSAPVTKITIIPRTSGALGYTMQVEEEERNLMTEEELKNKIATLTGGRCAEELVFGSVTTGASNDIEQATKLSRAMITRYGMSSRFGMVALETQSNPYLGGDSSLSCSPETAATIDDMVVDMVKQSYEKARKLLKDNQGKLHELAKYLYEKETITGDEFMRILSQKELSSDGETASGAEFAADGRQILEEEKASDKEVHISEE
;
A
#
# COMPACT_ATOMS: atom_id res chain seq x y z
N PRO A 1 -2.13 -38.99 25.65
CA PRO A 1 -1.86 -37.58 25.33
C PRO A 1 -2.39 -37.22 23.94
N CYS A 2 -3.02 -36.06 23.79
CA CYS A 2 -3.44 -35.55 22.51
C CYS A 2 -3.38 -34.02 22.49
N ILE A 3 -3.32 -33.47 21.28
CA ILE A 3 -3.45 -32.02 21.04
C ILE A 3 -4.79 -31.81 20.33
N VAL A 4 -5.64 -30.98 20.93
CA VAL A 4 -6.90 -30.53 20.33
C VAL A 4 -6.68 -29.14 19.76
N PHE A 5 -6.94 -28.96 18.47
CA PHE A 5 -6.84 -27.65 17.82
C PHE A 5 -8.24 -27.15 17.42
N ILE A 6 -8.56 -25.92 17.84
CA ILE A 6 -9.82 -25.25 17.53
C ILE A 6 -9.48 -23.99 16.74
N ASP A 7 -9.81 -23.99 15.46
CA ASP A 7 -9.65 -22.82 14.61
C ASP A 7 -10.85 -21.89 14.73
N GLU A 8 -10.65 -20.59 14.49
CA GLU A 8 -11.69 -19.57 14.56
C GLU A 8 -12.54 -19.61 15.84
N ILE A 9 -11.87 -19.72 16.99
CA ILE A 9 -12.55 -19.86 18.30
C ILE A 9 -13.53 -18.71 18.59
N ASP A 10 -13.36 -17.54 17.99
CA ASP A 10 -14.25 -16.39 18.10
C ASP A 10 -15.65 -16.67 17.52
N THR A 11 -15.82 -17.69 16.69
CA THR A 11 -17.15 -18.09 16.20
C THR A 11 -18.07 -18.55 17.32
N ILE A 12 -17.53 -19.23 18.32
CA ILE A 12 -18.26 -19.74 19.50
C ILE A 12 -17.93 -18.94 20.77
N GLY A 13 -16.74 -18.38 20.85
CA GLY A 13 -16.17 -17.74 22.04
C GLY A 13 -16.40 -16.23 22.17
N LYS A 14 -17.28 -15.62 21.40
CA LYS A 14 -17.52 -14.17 21.40
C LYS A 14 -18.17 -13.69 22.71
N LYS A 15 -17.83 -12.48 23.16
CA LYS A 15 -18.46 -11.78 24.30
C LYS A 15 -19.97 -11.77 24.17
N ARG A 16 -20.65 -11.87 25.31
CA ARG A 16 -22.10 -11.79 25.42
C ARG A 16 -22.56 -10.38 25.08
N ASP A 17 -23.44 -10.25 24.10
CA ASP A 17 -24.09 -8.97 23.81
C ASP A 17 -25.20 -8.73 24.82
N SER A 18 -25.11 -7.63 25.59
CA SER A 18 -26.10 -7.22 26.60
C SER A 18 -27.45 -6.76 26.00
N HIS A 19 -27.56 -6.69 24.68
CA HIS A 19 -28.78 -6.31 23.97
C HIS A 19 -29.39 -7.56 23.32
N GLY A 20 -30.27 -8.24 24.08
CA GLY A 20 -30.90 -9.48 23.73
C GLY A 20 -31.69 -9.44 22.41
N MET A 21 -31.05 -9.90 21.33
CA MET A 21 -31.72 -10.39 20.14
C MET A 21 -31.74 -11.92 20.21
N ALA A 22 -32.94 -12.50 20.21
CA ALA A 22 -33.18 -13.94 20.16
C ALA A 22 -32.45 -14.58 18.97
N GLY A 23 -31.43 -15.38 19.24
CA GLY A 23 -30.62 -16.07 18.24
C GLY A 23 -29.24 -16.56 18.75
N ASN A 24 -28.89 -16.26 19.99
CA ASN A 24 -27.58 -16.60 20.56
C ASN A 24 -27.57 -17.78 21.53
N ASP A 25 -28.71 -18.39 21.84
CA ASP A 25 -28.82 -19.40 22.88
C ASP A 25 -27.96 -20.65 22.61
N GLU A 26 -27.95 -21.17 21.39
CA GLU A 26 -27.15 -22.34 21.02
C GLU A 26 -25.63 -22.06 21.11
N ARG A 27 -25.23 -20.85 20.76
CA ARG A 27 -23.85 -20.42 20.81
C ARG A 27 -23.38 -20.24 22.26
N GLU A 28 -24.22 -19.64 23.10
CA GLU A 28 -23.92 -19.51 24.53
C GLU A 28 -23.88 -20.88 25.23
N GLN A 29 -24.76 -21.81 24.83
CA GLN A 29 -24.72 -23.18 25.31
C GLN A 29 -23.43 -23.89 24.92
N THR A 30 -23.01 -23.75 23.66
CA THR A 30 -21.74 -24.32 23.16
C THR A 30 -20.54 -23.75 23.91
N LEU A 31 -20.52 -22.42 24.11
CA LEU A 31 -19.45 -21.76 24.89
C LEU A 31 -19.44 -22.28 26.35
N ASN A 32 -20.60 -22.34 27.01
CA ASN A 32 -20.66 -22.79 28.38
C ASN A 32 -20.28 -24.27 28.51
N GLN A 33 -20.62 -25.12 27.54
CA GLN A 33 -20.20 -26.51 27.49
C GLN A 33 -18.66 -26.58 27.31
N LEU A 34 -18.09 -25.82 26.38
CA LEU A 34 -16.64 -25.78 26.19
C LEU A 34 -15.91 -25.36 27.48
N LEU A 35 -16.40 -24.32 28.17
CA LEU A 35 -15.81 -23.86 29.43
C LEU A 35 -15.88 -24.95 30.51
N THR A 36 -17.01 -25.68 30.58
CA THR A 36 -17.19 -26.78 31.53
C THR A 36 -16.25 -27.94 31.25
N GLU A 37 -16.12 -28.32 29.98
CA GLU A 37 -15.18 -29.38 29.58
C GLU A 37 -13.72 -28.97 29.85
N MET A 38 -13.33 -27.70 29.58
CA MET A 38 -12.00 -27.20 29.88
C MET A 38 -11.70 -27.25 31.38
N ASP A 39 -12.64 -26.86 32.24
CA ASP A 39 -12.46 -26.93 33.70
C ASP A 39 -12.40 -28.37 34.21
N GLY A 40 -12.94 -29.33 33.48
CA GLY A 40 -12.91 -30.76 33.76
C GLY A 40 -11.65 -31.49 33.25
N PHE A 41 -10.75 -30.80 32.54
CA PHE A 41 -9.55 -31.44 32.02
C PHE A 41 -8.59 -31.84 33.14
N ASP A 42 -8.24 -33.11 33.18
CA ASP A 42 -7.19 -33.61 34.03
C ASP A 42 -5.83 -33.43 33.33
N ALA A 43 -5.04 -32.48 33.83
CA ALA A 43 -3.71 -32.19 33.29
C ALA A 43 -2.77 -33.42 33.29
N SER A 44 -3.02 -34.41 34.13
CA SER A 44 -2.24 -35.66 34.19
C SER A 44 -2.41 -36.54 32.96
N LYS A 45 -3.52 -36.38 32.19
CA LYS A 45 -3.79 -37.15 30.99
C LYS A 45 -3.06 -36.61 29.74
N GLY A 46 -2.33 -35.49 29.86
CA GLY A 46 -1.49 -34.94 28.78
C GLY A 46 -2.33 -34.43 27.58
N VAL A 47 -3.48 -33.84 27.84
CA VAL A 47 -4.28 -33.15 26.83
C VAL A 47 -3.87 -31.69 26.77
N VAL A 48 -3.57 -31.19 25.56
CA VAL A 48 -3.27 -29.77 25.29
C VAL A 48 -4.30 -29.23 24.32
N ILE A 49 -4.89 -28.09 24.67
CA ILE A 49 -5.84 -27.39 23.79
C ILE A 49 -5.12 -26.17 23.19
N LEU A 50 -5.18 -26.06 21.87
CA LEU A 50 -4.75 -24.90 21.12
C LEU A 50 -5.95 -24.30 20.43
N ALA A 51 -6.08 -22.97 20.43
CA ALA A 51 -7.08 -22.27 19.64
C ALA A 51 -6.45 -21.14 18.85
N ALA A 52 -7.00 -20.85 17.69
CA ALA A 52 -6.59 -19.73 16.87
C ALA A 52 -7.77 -18.77 16.63
N THR A 53 -7.46 -17.48 16.54
CA THR A 53 -8.43 -16.45 16.18
C THR A 53 -7.69 -15.24 15.58
N ASN A 54 -8.33 -14.61 14.62
CA ASN A 54 -7.95 -13.30 14.11
C ASN A 54 -8.56 -12.14 14.93
N ARG A 55 -9.46 -12.44 15.89
CA ARG A 55 -10.22 -11.44 16.65
C ARG A 55 -10.16 -11.68 18.16
N PRO A 56 -8.97 -11.59 18.77
CA PRO A 56 -8.77 -11.89 20.19
C PRO A 56 -9.55 -10.96 21.12
N ASP A 57 -9.82 -9.72 20.66
CA ASP A 57 -10.60 -8.69 21.38
C ASP A 57 -12.09 -9.04 21.53
N THR A 58 -12.63 -9.89 20.66
CA THR A 58 -14.03 -10.30 20.69
C THR A 58 -14.28 -11.48 21.64
N LEU A 59 -13.23 -12.17 22.08
CA LEU A 59 -13.36 -13.36 22.93
C LEU A 59 -13.94 -13.03 24.30
N ASP A 60 -14.77 -13.94 24.82
CA ASP A 60 -15.28 -13.87 26.19
C ASP A 60 -14.09 -13.97 27.18
N PRO A 61 -13.99 -13.03 28.14
CA PRO A 61 -12.93 -13.06 29.14
C PRO A 61 -12.85 -14.36 29.94
N ALA A 62 -13.95 -15.14 30.04
CA ALA A 62 -13.97 -16.42 30.71
C ALA A 62 -13.05 -17.45 30.03
N LEU A 63 -12.90 -17.42 28.70
CA LEU A 63 -11.96 -18.28 27.97
C LEU A 63 -10.50 -18.01 28.29
N LEU A 64 -10.20 -16.76 28.67
CA LEU A 64 -8.83 -16.28 28.86
C LEU A 64 -8.35 -16.34 30.31
N ARG A 65 -9.13 -17.00 31.21
CA ARG A 65 -8.77 -17.16 32.63
C ARG A 65 -7.70 -18.26 32.79
N PRO A 66 -6.85 -18.15 33.86
CA PRO A 66 -5.92 -19.21 34.20
C PRO A 66 -6.59 -20.58 34.31
N GLY A 67 -5.93 -21.61 33.77
CA GLY A 67 -6.49 -22.97 33.69
C GLY A 67 -7.28 -23.26 32.40
N ARG A 68 -7.46 -22.26 31.53
CA ARG A 68 -8.08 -22.38 30.22
C ARG A 68 -7.07 -21.93 29.14
N PHE A 69 -7.37 -20.92 28.32
CA PHE A 69 -6.37 -20.33 27.41
C PHE A 69 -5.53 -19.30 28.16
N ASP A 70 -4.62 -19.77 28.97
CA ASP A 70 -3.76 -18.96 29.83
C ASP A 70 -2.55 -18.35 29.11
N ARG A 71 -2.18 -18.92 27.95
CA ARG A 71 -1.07 -18.44 27.11
C ARG A 71 -1.59 -17.87 25.79
N ARG A 72 -1.17 -16.65 25.49
CA ARG A 72 -1.46 -15.98 24.22
C ARG A 72 -0.15 -15.83 23.46
N ILE A 73 -0.15 -16.32 22.23
CA ILE A 73 1.00 -16.27 21.34
C ILE A 73 0.58 -15.44 20.12
N PRO A 74 0.98 -14.16 20.04
CA PRO A 74 0.75 -13.38 18.85
C PRO A 74 1.57 -13.96 17.69
N VAL A 75 0.93 -14.16 16.54
CA VAL A 75 1.59 -14.51 15.28
C VAL A 75 1.60 -13.25 14.44
N GLU A 76 2.73 -12.56 14.45
CA GLU A 76 2.94 -11.32 13.71
C GLU A 76 3.29 -11.60 12.25
N LEU A 77 3.23 -10.55 11.41
CA LEU A 77 3.75 -10.63 10.06
C LEU A 77 5.26 -10.87 10.11
N PRO A 78 5.81 -11.65 9.15
CA PRO A 78 7.22 -12.00 9.18
C PRO A 78 8.11 -10.78 8.90
N ASP A 79 9.23 -10.68 9.61
CA ASP A 79 10.32 -9.75 9.33
C ASP A 79 11.02 -10.12 8.01
N LEU A 80 11.98 -9.32 7.56
CA LEU A 80 12.70 -9.55 6.30
C LEU A 80 13.28 -10.95 6.21
N LYS A 81 13.94 -11.41 7.29
CA LYS A 81 14.55 -12.74 7.33
C LYS A 81 13.49 -13.84 7.32
N GLY A 82 12.42 -13.66 8.05
CA GLY A 82 11.27 -14.57 8.06
C GLY A 82 10.63 -14.68 6.67
N ARG A 83 10.43 -13.57 5.96
CA ARG A 83 9.93 -13.58 4.59
C ARG A 83 10.85 -14.33 3.63
N GLU A 84 12.16 -14.09 3.72
CA GLU A 84 13.15 -14.78 2.90
C GLU A 84 13.10 -16.31 3.14
N GLU A 85 13.04 -16.75 4.40
CA GLU A 85 12.95 -18.17 4.73
C GLU A 85 11.62 -18.79 4.30
N ILE A 86 10.49 -18.09 4.43
CA ILE A 86 9.19 -18.56 3.94
C ILE A 86 9.21 -18.73 2.41
N LEU A 87 9.75 -17.76 1.67
CA LEU A 87 9.93 -17.86 0.22
C LEU A 87 10.76 -19.08 -0.15
N LYS A 88 11.90 -19.32 0.51
CA LYS A 88 12.75 -20.48 0.28
C LYS A 88 12.04 -21.80 0.57
N VAL A 89 11.22 -21.87 1.64
CA VAL A 89 10.44 -23.07 1.98
C VAL A 89 9.46 -23.41 0.87
N HIS A 90 8.71 -22.43 0.37
CA HIS A 90 7.75 -22.65 -0.72
C HIS A 90 8.44 -22.91 -2.07
N ALA A 91 9.58 -22.26 -2.30
CA ALA A 91 10.38 -22.44 -3.52
C ALA A 91 10.99 -23.86 -3.66
N ARG A 92 11.13 -24.64 -2.59
CA ARG A 92 11.57 -26.05 -2.66
C ARG A 92 10.65 -26.93 -3.50
N LYS A 93 9.40 -26.52 -3.69
CA LYS A 93 8.39 -27.27 -4.47
C LYS A 93 8.45 -27.00 -5.96
N ILE A 94 9.24 -26.03 -6.40
CA ILE A 94 9.33 -25.59 -7.80
C ILE A 94 10.78 -25.69 -8.29
N LYS A 95 10.97 -25.71 -9.60
CA LYS A 95 12.31 -25.64 -10.21
C LYS A 95 12.71 -24.18 -10.37
N LEU A 96 13.81 -23.80 -9.73
CA LEU A 96 14.40 -22.48 -9.87
C LEU A 96 15.48 -22.48 -10.95
N GLY A 97 15.63 -21.35 -11.62
CA GLY A 97 16.79 -21.04 -12.44
C GLY A 97 17.96 -20.57 -11.59
N ASP A 98 19.08 -20.33 -12.24
CA ASP A 98 20.28 -19.81 -11.58
C ASP A 98 20.08 -18.35 -11.15
N ASN A 99 20.73 -17.97 -10.05
CA ASN A 99 20.80 -16.57 -9.55
C ASN A 99 19.46 -15.93 -9.11
N VAL A 100 18.59 -16.67 -8.40
CA VAL A 100 17.42 -16.07 -7.72
C VAL A 100 17.85 -15.45 -6.40
N ASP A 101 17.63 -14.13 -6.27
CA ASP A 101 17.87 -13.39 -5.02
C ASP A 101 16.58 -13.27 -4.19
N PHE A 102 16.42 -14.20 -3.24
CA PHE A 102 15.28 -14.17 -2.32
C PHE A 102 15.30 -13.00 -1.36
N ASN A 103 16.47 -12.42 -1.07
CA ASN A 103 16.54 -11.25 -0.20
C ASN A 103 15.95 -10.01 -0.89
N ALA A 104 16.26 -9.79 -2.18
CA ALA A 104 15.65 -8.72 -2.96
C ALA A 104 14.12 -8.90 -3.05
N ILE A 105 13.64 -10.13 -3.27
CA ILE A 105 12.20 -10.44 -3.30
C ILE A 105 11.54 -10.19 -1.94
N ALA A 106 12.17 -10.62 -0.84
CA ALA A 106 11.66 -10.43 0.51
C ALA A 106 11.57 -8.94 0.91
N ARG A 107 12.53 -8.11 0.46
CA ARG A 107 12.47 -6.64 0.61
C ARG A 107 11.29 -6.04 -0.14
N ALA A 108 11.13 -6.40 -1.40
CA ALA A 108 10.03 -5.91 -2.25
C ALA A 108 8.64 -6.37 -1.73
N ALA A 109 8.57 -7.52 -1.03
CA ALA A 109 7.37 -8.06 -0.40
C ALA A 109 7.19 -7.60 1.06
N SER A 110 7.63 -6.39 1.41
CA SER A 110 7.46 -5.84 2.76
C SER A 110 5.99 -5.81 3.18
N GLY A 111 5.70 -6.26 4.41
CA GLY A 111 4.33 -6.34 4.94
C GLY A 111 3.52 -7.54 4.45
N ALA A 112 4.06 -8.41 3.60
CA ALA A 112 3.35 -9.59 3.13
C ALA A 112 3.26 -10.67 4.21
N SER A 113 2.10 -11.31 4.30
CA SER A 113 1.85 -12.49 5.13
C SER A 113 2.48 -13.74 4.54
N GLY A 114 2.61 -14.81 5.34
CA GLY A 114 3.11 -16.09 4.86
C GLY A 114 2.28 -16.68 3.71
N ALA A 115 0.97 -16.48 3.72
CA ALA A 115 0.06 -16.92 2.67
C ALA A 115 0.29 -16.15 1.36
N GLU A 116 0.49 -14.84 1.42
CA GLU A 116 0.81 -14.03 0.25
C GLU A 116 2.15 -14.39 -0.35
N LEU A 117 3.18 -14.64 0.48
CA LEU A 117 4.49 -15.11 0.04
C LEU A 117 4.41 -16.48 -0.65
N ALA A 118 3.61 -17.40 -0.12
CA ALA A 118 3.35 -18.68 -0.75
C ALA A 118 2.66 -18.52 -2.12
N ASN A 119 1.70 -17.59 -2.20
CA ASN A 119 1.01 -17.27 -3.45
C ASN A 119 1.95 -16.62 -4.47
N MET A 120 2.86 -15.73 -4.06
CA MET A 120 3.88 -15.16 -4.94
C MET A 120 4.73 -16.24 -5.61
N VAL A 121 5.19 -17.22 -4.84
CA VAL A 121 5.97 -18.35 -5.40
C VAL A 121 5.14 -19.17 -6.40
N ASN A 122 3.86 -19.40 -6.10
CA ASN A 122 2.95 -20.11 -6.99
C ASN A 122 2.70 -19.34 -8.29
N GLU A 123 2.42 -18.03 -8.21
CA GLU A 123 2.23 -17.15 -9.37
C GLU A 123 3.48 -17.08 -10.26
N ALA A 124 4.67 -17.01 -9.65
CA ALA A 124 5.94 -17.06 -10.39
C ALA A 124 6.09 -18.37 -11.18
N ALA A 125 5.70 -19.50 -10.59
CA ALA A 125 5.72 -20.80 -11.27
C ALA A 125 4.71 -20.85 -12.43
N LEU A 126 3.49 -20.32 -12.23
CA LEU A 126 2.48 -20.23 -13.29
C LEU A 126 2.95 -19.32 -14.44
N ARG A 127 3.62 -18.19 -14.11
CA ARG A 127 4.20 -17.31 -15.13
C ARG A 127 5.27 -18.04 -15.96
N ALA A 128 6.20 -18.74 -15.32
CA ALA A 128 7.22 -19.50 -16.04
C ALA A 128 6.62 -20.50 -17.03
N VAL A 129 5.53 -21.18 -16.64
CA VAL A 129 4.79 -22.09 -17.54
C VAL A 129 4.13 -21.35 -18.69
N ARG A 130 3.49 -20.19 -18.45
CA ARG A 130 2.90 -19.34 -19.51
C ARG A 130 3.92 -18.88 -20.53
N GLU A 131 5.16 -18.67 -20.10
CA GLU A 131 6.31 -18.30 -20.94
C GLU A 131 7.05 -19.53 -21.52
N ASN A 132 6.44 -20.73 -21.45
CA ASN A 132 7.01 -21.99 -21.93
C ASN A 132 8.38 -22.34 -21.31
N ARG A 133 8.67 -21.88 -20.11
CA ARG A 133 9.88 -22.22 -19.36
C ARG A 133 9.61 -23.31 -18.31
N LYS A 134 10.63 -24.12 -18.03
CA LYS A 134 10.56 -25.22 -17.05
C LYS A 134 11.11 -24.84 -15.67
N PHE A 135 11.58 -23.62 -15.52
CA PHE A 135 12.16 -23.07 -14.29
C PHE A 135 11.75 -21.62 -14.10
N VAL A 136 11.68 -21.21 -12.86
CA VAL A 136 11.33 -19.85 -12.43
C VAL A 136 12.61 -19.02 -12.38
N VAL A 137 12.58 -17.82 -12.94
CA VAL A 137 13.68 -16.84 -12.89
C VAL A 137 13.32 -15.66 -12.00
N GLN A 138 14.30 -14.81 -11.70
CA GLN A 138 14.14 -13.63 -10.85
C GLN A 138 12.96 -12.75 -11.29
N SER A 139 12.83 -12.46 -12.57
CA SER A 139 11.76 -11.61 -13.10
C SER A 139 10.35 -12.21 -12.96
N ASP A 140 10.21 -13.52 -12.80
CA ASP A 140 8.91 -14.13 -12.51
C ASP A 140 8.47 -13.87 -11.08
N LEU A 141 9.40 -13.90 -10.13
CA LEU A 141 9.16 -13.60 -8.74
C LEU A 141 8.86 -12.11 -8.56
N GLU A 142 9.60 -11.23 -9.21
CA GLU A 142 9.35 -9.79 -9.20
C GLU A 142 7.95 -9.44 -9.73
N GLU A 143 7.55 -9.98 -10.87
CA GLU A 143 6.19 -9.77 -11.40
C GLU A 143 5.13 -10.41 -10.51
N SER A 144 5.42 -11.54 -9.85
CA SER A 144 4.46 -12.18 -8.93
C SER A 144 4.16 -11.32 -7.70
N ILE A 145 5.13 -10.55 -7.19
CA ILE A 145 4.90 -9.56 -6.14
C ILE A 145 3.86 -8.54 -6.61
N GLU A 146 4.07 -8.01 -7.82
CA GLU A 146 3.15 -7.03 -8.39
C GLU A 146 1.74 -7.59 -8.61
N VAL A 147 1.66 -8.85 -9.06
CA VAL A 147 0.38 -9.55 -9.24
C VAL A 147 -0.36 -9.71 -7.91
N VAL A 148 0.35 -10.08 -6.85
CA VAL A 148 -0.27 -10.29 -5.52
C VAL A 148 -0.65 -8.96 -4.88
N ILE A 149 0.17 -7.91 -5.01
CA ILE A 149 -0.08 -6.60 -4.39
C ILE A 149 -1.05 -5.75 -5.22
N ALA A 150 -0.82 -5.63 -6.53
CA ALA A 150 -1.52 -4.73 -7.42
C ALA A 150 -2.47 -5.42 -8.41
N GLY A 151 -2.49 -6.75 -8.42
CA GLY A 151 -3.31 -7.54 -9.35
C GLY A 151 -2.68 -7.73 -10.73
N TYR A 152 -3.35 -8.53 -11.56
CA TYR A 152 -2.87 -8.83 -12.92
C TYR A 152 -2.89 -7.61 -13.83
N GLN A 153 -2.00 -7.59 -14.83
CA GLN A 153 -2.02 -6.61 -15.91
C GLN A 153 -3.30 -6.76 -16.73
N LYS A 154 -4.00 -5.66 -16.97
CA LYS A 154 -5.20 -5.63 -17.83
C LYS A 154 -4.79 -5.60 -19.30
N LYS A 155 -4.80 -6.77 -19.98
CA LYS A 155 -4.46 -6.86 -21.40
C LYS A 155 -5.48 -6.19 -22.34
N ASN A 156 -6.72 -5.99 -21.89
CA ASN A 156 -7.83 -5.52 -22.73
C ASN A 156 -8.19 -4.04 -22.52
N ARG A 157 -7.51 -3.31 -21.64
CA ARG A 157 -7.75 -1.89 -21.43
C ARG A 157 -6.63 -1.09 -22.10
N VAL A 158 -6.93 -0.59 -23.28
CA VAL A 158 -6.08 0.39 -23.96
C VAL A 158 -6.44 1.75 -23.37
N LEU A 159 -5.49 2.38 -22.71
CA LEU A 159 -5.63 3.79 -22.31
C LEU A 159 -5.67 4.65 -23.56
N SER A 160 -6.53 5.67 -23.58
CA SER A 160 -6.43 6.70 -24.61
C SER A 160 -5.05 7.37 -24.55
N THR A 161 -4.62 7.95 -25.67
CA THR A 161 -3.36 8.70 -25.74
C THR A 161 -3.27 9.75 -24.62
N LYS A 162 -4.38 10.41 -24.36
CA LYS A 162 -4.54 11.41 -23.31
C LYS A 162 -4.39 10.81 -21.91
N GLU A 163 -5.14 9.74 -21.59
CA GLU A 163 -5.04 9.08 -20.29
C GLU A 163 -3.62 8.55 -20.05
N LYS A 164 -3.01 7.92 -21.07
CA LYS A 164 -1.63 7.43 -20.98
C LYS A 164 -0.64 8.55 -20.65
N LEU A 165 -0.82 9.73 -21.26
CA LEU A 165 0.01 10.90 -21.02
C LEU A 165 -0.17 11.43 -19.58
N ILE A 166 -1.42 11.58 -19.13
CA ILE A 166 -1.73 12.06 -17.78
C ILE A 166 -1.14 11.11 -16.74
N VAL A 167 -1.33 9.80 -16.91
CA VAL A 167 -0.80 8.78 -15.98
C VAL A 167 0.73 8.81 -15.96
N ALA A 168 1.40 9.01 -17.12
CA ALA A 168 2.85 9.10 -17.17
C ALA A 168 3.37 10.30 -16.33
N TYR A 169 2.76 11.46 -16.45
CA TYR A 169 3.12 12.61 -15.61
C TYR A 169 2.78 12.41 -14.13
N HIS A 170 1.67 11.76 -13.84
CA HIS A 170 1.26 11.43 -12.48
C HIS A 170 2.30 10.56 -11.78
N GLU A 171 2.68 9.44 -12.39
CA GLU A 171 3.65 8.50 -11.81
C GLU A 171 5.06 9.11 -11.70
N ILE A 172 5.50 9.86 -12.71
CA ILE A 172 6.78 10.59 -12.62
C ILE A 172 6.71 11.70 -11.56
N GLY A 173 5.55 12.31 -11.35
CA GLY A 173 5.32 13.25 -10.25
C GLY A 173 5.65 12.65 -8.89
N HIS A 174 5.13 11.45 -8.60
CA HIS A 174 5.45 10.71 -7.39
C HIS A 174 6.94 10.36 -7.30
N ALA A 175 7.50 9.78 -8.36
CA ALA A 175 8.88 9.33 -8.39
C ALA A 175 9.87 10.49 -8.22
N LEU A 176 9.62 11.60 -8.89
CA LEU A 176 10.49 12.77 -8.84
C LEU A 176 10.48 13.46 -7.47
N VAL A 177 9.28 13.63 -6.88
CA VAL A 177 9.16 14.15 -5.51
C VAL A 177 9.86 13.23 -4.52
N ALA A 178 9.71 11.91 -4.65
CA ALA A 178 10.42 10.95 -3.81
C ALA A 178 11.93 11.05 -3.92
N ALA A 179 12.46 11.08 -5.15
CA ALA A 179 13.91 11.07 -5.39
C ALA A 179 14.61 12.38 -5.01
N LEU A 180 13.88 13.51 -5.03
CA LEU A 180 14.43 14.84 -4.68
C LEU A 180 14.35 15.16 -3.18
N GLN A 181 13.81 14.25 -2.38
CA GLN A 181 13.71 14.41 -0.92
C GLN A 181 14.77 13.56 -0.20
N THR A 182 15.18 14.04 0.97
CA THR A 182 15.97 13.26 1.92
C THR A 182 15.08 12.24 2.63
N HIS A 183 15.65 11.10 3.03
CA HIS A 183 14.94 10.07 3.80
C HIS A 183 13.68 9.52 3.12
N SER A 184 13.71 9.41 1.81
CA SER A 184 12.67 8.75 1.01
C SER A 184 13.20 7.40 0.53
N ALA A 185 12.34 6.37 0.51
CA ALA A 185 12.71 5.09 -0.04
C ALA A 185 13.05 5.21 -1.53
N PRO A 186 14.08 4.50 -2.03
CA PRO A 186 14.46 4.57 -3.43
C PRO A 186 13.33 4.05 -4.33
N VAL A 187 13.18 4.72 -5.47
CA VAL A 187 12.27 4.29 -6.53
C VAL A 187 12.90 3.08 -7.23
N THR A 188 12.18 1.97 -7.27
CA THR A 188 12.67 0.72 -7.89
C THR A 188 12.03 0.46 -9.24
N LYS A 189 10.77 0.86 -9.44
CA LYS A 189 10.04 0.67 -10.69
C LYS A 189 8.94 1.70 -10.84
N ILE A 190 8.70 2.15 -12.07
CA ILE A 190 7.58 3.01 -12.43
C ILE A 190 6.89 2.40 -13.65
N THR A 191 5.58 2.29 -13.64
CA THR A 191 4.81 1.73 -14.76
C THR A 191 3.48 2.43 -14.94
N ILE A 192 3.04 2.52 -16.19
CA ILE A 192 1.71 3.04 -16.58
C ILE A 192 0.83 1.93 -17.17
N ILE A 193 1.17 0.67 -16.90
CA ILE A 193 0.36 -0.47 -17.33
C ILE A 193 -0.76 -0.70 -16.31
N PRO A 194 -2.05 -0.62 -16.72
CA PRO A 194 -3.18 -0.76 -15.80
C PRO A 194 -3.25 -2.15 -15.16
N ARG A 195 -3.61 -2.18 -13.87
CA ARG A 195 -3.78 -3.42 -13.08
C ARG A 195 -5.25 -3.70 -12.73
N THR A 196 -5.55 -4.94 -12.35
CA THR A 196 -6.91 -5.36 -12.00
C THR A 196 -7.41 -4.76 -10.69
N SER A 197 -6.54 -4.29 -9.80
CA SER A 197 -6.91 -3.51 -8.60
C SER A 197 -7.57 -2.17 -8.91
N GLY A 198 -7.50 -1.70 -10.16
CA GLY A 198 -8.04 -0.40 -10.58
C GLY A 198 -6.96 0.66 -10.80
N ALA A 199 -5.74 0.45 -10.35
CA ALA A 199 -4.62 1.34 -10.62
C ALA A 199 -4.34 1.43 -12.13
N LEU A 200 -4.15 2.65 -12.64
CA LEU A 200 -3.79 2.94 -14.03
C LEU A 200 -2.28 2.91 -14.25
N GLY A 201 -1.53 3.15 -13.19
CA GLY A 201 -0.09 3.07 -13.08
C GLY A 201 0.30 2.88 -11.62
N TYR A 202 1.57 2.77 -11.33
CA TYR A 202 2.11 2.86 -9.97
C TYR A 202 3.62 3.12 -9.97
N THR A 203 4.06 3.77 -8.92
CA THR A 203 5.46 3.98 -8.58
C THR A 203 5.83 3.13 -7.39
N MET A 204 6.75 2.18 -7.58
CA MET A 204 7.20 1.27 -6.53
C MET A 204 8.42 1.83 -5.83
N GLN A 205 8.34 1.96 -4.52
CA GLN A 205 9.44 2.31 -3.64
C GLN A 205 9.72 1.15 -2.68
N VAL A 206 10.97 0.77 -2.52
CA VAL A 206 11.38 -0.34 -1.64
C VAL A 206 12.46 0.17 -0.69
N GLU A 207 12.19 0.08 0.61
CA GLU A 207 13.17 0.41 1.64
C GLU A 207 14.37 -0.56 1.55
N GLU A 208 15.58 -0.04 1.66
CA GLU A 208 16.80 -0.85 1.69
C GLU A 208 16.94 -1.65 2.98
N GLU A 209 16.45 -1.07 4.08
CA GLU A 209 16.46 -1.69 5.41
C GLU A 209 15.06 -1.64 6.04
N GLU A 210 14.69 -2.64 6.81
CA GLU A 210 13.46 -2.59 7.62
C GLU A 210 13.61 -1.58 8.74
N ARG A 211 12.74 -0.56 8.73
CA ARG A 211 12.68 0.46 9.76
C ARG A 211 11.37 0.36 10.51
N ASN A 212 11.47 0.24 11.83
CA ASN A 212 10.30 0.20 12.72
C ASN A 212 9.89 1.60 13.21
N LEU A 213 10.74 2.60 13.03
CA LEU A 213 10.49 3.96 13.48
C LEU A 213 10.64 4.94 12.31
N MET A 214 9.70 5.86 12.20
CA MET A 214 9.74 6.97 11.24
C MET A 214 9.68 8.29 12.00
N THR A 215 10.46 9.24 11.56
CA THR A 215 10.47 10.60 12.09
C THR A 215 9.31 11.42 11.52
N GLU A 216 9.00 12.54 12.15
CA GLU A 216 8.01 13.50 11.66
C GLU A 216 8.37 13.99 10.24
N GLU A 217 9.65 14.22 9.97
CA GLU A 217 10.12 14.66 8.65
C GLU A 217 9.92 13.60 7.57
N GLU A 218 10.24 12.33 7.86
CA GLU A 218 10.02 11.21 6.95
C GLU A 218 8.54 11.03 6.60
N LEU A 219 7.66 11.16 7.58
CA LEU A 219 6.21 11.09 7.35
C LEU A 219 5.70 12.25 6.51
N LYS A 220 6.17 13.49 6.76
CA LYS A 220 5.85 14.66 5.93
C LYS A 220 6.37 14.49 4.50
N ASN A 221 7.55 13.92 4.32
CA ASN A 221 8.11 13.59 3.01
C ASN A 221 7.26 12.57 2.27
N LYS A 222 6.76 11.55 2.97
CA LYS A 222 5.85 10.56 2.42
C LYS A 222 4.53 11.18 1.98
N ILE A 223 3.96 12.10 2.78
CA ILE A 223 2.76 12.85 2.38
C ILE A 223 3.04 13.71 1.13
N ALA A 224 4.19 14.39 1.06
CA ALA A 224 4.56 15.16 -0.12
C ALA A 224 4.71 14.26 -1.37
N THR A 225 5.30 13.08 -1.23
CA THR A 225 5.37 12.09 -2.31
C THR A 225 3.98 11.69 -2.80
N LEU A 226 3.04 11.37 -1.89
CA LEU A 226 1.65 11.03 -2.24
C LEU A 226 0.93 12.17 -2.98
N THR A 227 1.27 13.42 -2.71
CA THR A 227 0.66 14.57 -3.42
C THR A 227 1.32 14.85 -4.78
N GLY A 228 2.47 14.21 -5.08
CA GLY A 228 3.30 14.49 -6.25
C GLY A 228 2.59 14.26 -7.58
N GLY A 229 1.82 13.16 -7.71
CA GLY A 229 1.11 12.83 -8.94
C GLY A 229 0.08 13.89 -9.33
N ARG A 230 -0.82 14.23 -8.42
CA ARG A 230 -1.83 15.28 -8.65
C ARG A 230 -1.17 16.64 -8.91
N CYS A 231 -0.08 16.93 -8.23
CA CYS A 231 0.65 18.17 -8.42
C CYS A 231 1.27 18.26 -9.83
N ALA A 232 1.80 17.16 -10.35
CA ALA A 232 2.30 17.08 -11.72
C ALA A 232 1.19 17.31 -12.76
N GLU A 233 0.01 16.70 -12.57
CA GLU A 233 -1.15 16.93 -13.42
C GLU A 233 -1.52 18.42 -13.47
N GLU A 234 -1.64 19.07 -12.30
CA GLU A 234 -2.01 20.49 -12.22
C GLU A 234 -0.97 21.41 -12.86
N LEU A 235 0.32 21.14 -12.62
CA LEU A 235 1.40 21.95 -13.19
C LEU A 235 1.49 21.87 -14.72
N VAL A 236 1.26 20.67 -15.27
CA VAL A 236 1.44 20.42 -16.70
C VAL A 236 0.18 20.72 -17.51
N PHE A 237 -0.98 20.28 -17.01
CA PHE A 237 -2.24 20.33 -17.76
C PHE A 237 -3.21 21.40 -17.24
N GLY A 238 -2.93 22.03 -16.09
CA GLY A 238 -3.84 22.99 -15.46
C GLY A 238 -5.17 22.35 -15.01
N SER A 239 -5.24 21.03 -14.93
CA SER A 239 -6.42 20.25 -14.53
C SER A 239 -5.99 19.08 -13.66
N VAL A 240 -6.94 18.53 -12.90
CA VAL A 240 -6.72 17.39 -12.02
C VAL A 240 -7.72 16.29 -12.36
N THR A 241 -7.32 15.04 -12.16
CA THR A 241 -8.17 13.88 -12.43
C THR A 241 -8.56 13.13 -11.17
N THR A 242 -9.43 12.15 -11.31
CA THR A 242 -9.82 11.23 -10.22
C THR A 242 -8.74 10.20 -9.89
N GLY A 243 -7.66 10.14 -10.66
CA GLY A 243 -6.56 9.17 -10.48
C GLY A 243 -5.92 9.23 -9.09
N ALA A 244 -5.84 10.43 -8.52
CA ALA A 244 -5.23 10.67 -7.21
C ALA A 244 -6.10 10.26 -5.99
N SER A 245 -7.25 9.57 -6.17
CA SER A 245 -8.18 9.29 -5.07
C SER A 245 -7.55 8.48 -3.94
N ASN A 246 -6.77 7.45 -4.26
CA ASN A 246 -6.06 6.63 -3.28
C ASN A 246 -4.95 7.41 -2.56
N ASP A 247 -4.21 8.25 -3.28
CA ASP A 247 -3.15 9.07 -2.70
C ASP A 247 -3.70 10.09 -1.71
N ILE A 248 -4.85 10.70 -2.04
CA ILE A 248 -5.57 11.62 -1.16
C ILE A 248 -6.01 10.89 0.12
N GLU A 249 -6.56 9.68 -0.01
CA GLU A 249 -6.96 8.87 1.14
C GLU A 249 -5.77 8.53 2.04
N GLN A 250 -4.66 8.07 1.46
CA GLN A 250 -3.46 7.71 2.19
C GLN A 250 -2.80 8.93 2.85
N ALA A 251 -2.68 10.05 2.14
CA ALA A 251 -2.16 11.30 2.68
C ALA A 251 -2.99 11.80 3.87
N THR A 252 -4.32 11.72 3.76
CA THR A 252 -5.24 12.09 4.84
C THR A 252 -5.10 11.17 6.06
N LYS A 253 -5.08 9.85 5.85
CA LYS A 253 -4.90 8.86 6.93
C LYS A 253 -3.57 9.08 7.66
N LEU A 254 -2.49 9.29 6.91
CA LEU A 254 -1.16 9.49 7.49
C LEU A 254 -1.08 10.80 8.28
N SER A 255 -1.57 11.90 7.72
CA SER A 255 -1.63 13.19 8.40
C SER A 255 -2.45 13.12 9.69
N ARG A 256 -3.61 12.45 9.66
CA ARG A 256 -4.45 12.23 10.83
C ARG A 256 -3.72 11.42 11.89
N ALA A 257 -3.07 10.31 11.53
CA ALA A 257 -2.33 9.49 12.47
C ALA A 257 -1.15 10.24 13.13
N MET A 258 -0.46 11.09 12.37
CA MET A 258 0.60 11.96 12.94
C MET A 258 0.08 12.85 14.07
N ILE A 259 -1.12 13.39 13.92
CA ILE A 259 -1.73 14.30 14.89
C ILE A 259 -2.35 13.52 16.06
N THR A 260 -3.15 12.48 15.78
CA THR A 260 -4.00 11.81 16.76
C THR A 260 -3.32 10.70 17.54
N ARG A 261 -2.30 10.03 16.94
CA ARG A 261 -1.65 8.82 17.48
C ARG A 261 -0.19 9.01 17.82
N TYR A 262 0.56 9.70 16.98
CA TYR A 262 2.03 9.78 17.14
C TYR A 262 2.48 11.01 17.93
N GLY A 263 1.55 11.92 18.28
CA GLY A 263 1.88 13.15 19.02
C GLY A 263 2.77 14.11 18.22
N MET A 264 2.79 13.99 16.90
CA MET A 264 3.58 14.84 15.99
C MET A 264 2.83 16.12 15.64
N SER A 265 2.35 16.81 16.67
CA SER A 265 1.58 18.06 16.55
C SER A 265 2.05 19.03 17.63
N SER A 266 2.43 20.23 17.23
CA SER A 266 2.83 21.28 18.15
C SER A 266 1.68 21.73 19.08
N ARG A 267 0.43 21.54 18.66
CA ARG A 267 -0.76 21.95 19.41
C ARG A 267 -1.16 20.96 20.50
N PHE A 268 -1.11 19.66 20.20
CA PHE A 268 -1.58 18.61 21.11
C PHE A 268 -0.44 17.86 21.80
N GLY A 269 0.76 17.85 21.21
CA GLY A 269 1.92 17.16 21.78
C GLY A 269 1.64 15.70 22.08
N MET A 270 2.03 15.22 23.26
CA MET A 270 1.91 13.82 23.69
C MET A 270 0.51 13.47 24.22
N VAL A 271 -0.54 13.81 23.49
CA VAL A 271 -1.93 13.46 23.84
C VAL A 271 -2.46 12.46 22.80
N ALA A 272 -2.94 11.31 23.26
CA ALA A 272 -3.63 10.34 22.41
C ALA A 272 -5.09 10.80 22.21
N LEU A 273 -5.42 11.17 20.98
CA LEU A 273 -6.75 11.66 20.59
C LEU A 273 -7.59 10.61 19.87
N GLU A 274 -7.03 9.42 19.66
CA GLU A 274 -7.64 8.31 18.96
C GLU A 274 -7.36 7.01 19.70
N THR A 275 -8.38 6.16 19.82
CA THR A 275 -8.28 4.80 20.36
C THR A 275 -8.56 3.80 19.25
N GLN A 276 -7.67 2.81 19.08
CA GLN A 276 -7.93 1.65 18.21
C GLN A 276 -8.63 0.56 19.00
N SER A 277 -9.76 0.09 18.49
CA SER A 277 -10.49 -1.01 19.11
C SER A 277 -9.81 -2.37 18.89
N ASN A 278 -9.00 -2.52 17.86
CA ASN A 278 -8.23 -3.74 17.61
C ASN A 278 -6.89 -3.42 16.91
N PRO A 279 -5.76 -3.41 17.66
CA PRO A 279 -4.46 -3.13 17.10
C PRO A 279 -3.93 -4.23 16.14
N TYR A 280 -4.48 -5.45 16.19
CA TYR A 280 -3.98 -6.59 15.40
C TYR A 280 -4.63 -6.71 14.01
N LEU A 281 -5.84 -6.18 13.83
CA LEU A 281 -6.60 -6.29 12.57
C LEU A 281 -6.82 -4.95 11.87
N GLY A 282 -6.13 -3.87 12.28
CA GLY A 282 -6.42 -2.54 11.74
C GLY A 282 -7.86 -2.10 12.01
N GLY A 283 -8.40 -2.46 13.19
CA GLY A 283 -9.78 -2.18 13.57
C GLY A 283 -10.11 -0.69 13.56
N ASP A 284 -11.42 -0.41 13.54
CA ASP A 284 -11.95 0.95 13.50
C ASP A 284 -11.33 1.81 14.60
N SER A 285 -10.76 2.92 14.18
CA SER A 285 -10.26 3.93 15.09
C SER A 285 -11.38 4.91 15.43
N SER A 286 -11.55 5.20 16.71
CA SER A 286 -12.52 6.19 17.18
C SER A 286 -11.80 7.35 17.85
N LEU A 287 -12.22 8.58 17.52
CA LEU A 287 -11.71 9.77 18.19
C LEU A 287 -12.19 9.79 19.65
N SER A 288 -11.25 10.03 20.56
CA SER A 288 -11.49 10.17 22.00
C SER A 288 -11.29 11.63 22.42
N CYS A 289 -12.05 12.55 21.81
CA CYS A 289 -11.93 13.98 22.05
C CYS A 289 -13.27 14.71 21.89
N SER A 290 -13.33 15.97 22.29
CA SER A 290 -14.53 16.82 22.11
C SER A 290 -14.74 17.17 20.63
N PRO A 291 -15.98 17.54 20.22
CA PRO A 291 -16.26 17.99 18.86
C PRO A 291 -15.38 19.17 18.40
N GLU A 292 -15.07 20.10 19.31
CA GLU A 292 -14.20 21.25 19.02
C GLU A 292 -12.75 20.80 18.72
N THR A 293 -12.27 19.81 19.48
CA THR A 293 -10.96 19.20 19.22
C THR A 293 -10.94 18.46 17.91
N ALA A 294 -12.02 17.72 17.59
CA ALA A 294 -12.14 17.03 16.32
C ALA A 294 -12.11 18.00 15.12
N ALA A 295 -12.84 19.12 15.19
CA ALA A 295 -12.79 20.16 14.18
C ALA A 295 -11.36 20.73 14.01
N THR A 296 -10.67 20.96 15.13
CA THR A 296 -9.28 21.41 15.09
C THR A 296 -8.34 20.39 14.44
N ILE A 297 -8.53 19.09 14.68
CA ILE A 297 -7.76 18.02 14.04
C ILE A 297 -8.00 18.08 12.53
N ASP A 298 -9.23 18.27 12.09
CA ASP A 298 -9.57 18.35 10.66
C ASP A 298 -8.86 19.55 10.00
N ASP A 299 -8.87 20.73 10.61
CA ASP A 299 -8.14 21.90 10.11
C ASP A 299 -6.63 21.63 10.01
N MET A 300 -6.04 21.00 11.02
CA MET A 300 -4.62 20.66 11.02
C MET A 300 -4.25 19.61 9.94
N VAL A 301 -5.12 18.65 9.69
CA VAL A 301 -4.94 17.67 8.59
C VAL A 301 -4.93 18.39 7.24
N VAL A 302 -5.88 19.28 7.01
CA VAL A 302 -5.95 20.10 5.78
C VAL A 302 -4.67 20.92 5.61
N ASP A 303 -4.21 21.58 6.66
CA ASP A 303 -2.99 22.40 6.61
C ASP A 303 -1.74 21.56 6.34
N MET A 304 -1.61 20.40 6.97
CA MET A 304 -0.47 19.49 6.76
C MET A 304 -0.40 18.97 5.32
N VAL A 305 -1.55 18.56 4.76
CA VAL A 305 -1.63 18.11 3.37
C VAL A 305 -1.31 19.26 2.41
N LYS A 306 -1.83 20.48 2.65
CA LYS A 306 -1.52 21.68 1.85
C LYS A 306 -0.03 22.02 1.88
N GLN A 307 0.60 22.03 3.04
CA GLN A 307 2.04 22.30 3.17
C GLN A 307 2.87 21.26 2.41
N SER A 308 2.49 19.99 2.51
CA SER A 308 3.16 18.90 1.79
C SER A 308 2.96 19.03 0.27
N TYR A 309 1.76 19.43 -0.16
CA TYR A 309 1.45 19.72 -1.57
C TYR A 309 2.29 20.87 -2.12
N GLU A 310 2.40 21.99 -1.39
CA GLU A 310 3.25 23.12 -1.80
C GLU A 310 4.74 22.75 -1.86
N LYS A 311 5.20 21.87 -0.96
CA LYS A 311 6.55 21.30 -1.04
C LYS A 311 6.74 20.51 -2.33
N ALA A 312 5.83 19.60 -2.66
CA ALA A 312 5.86 18.82 -3.88
C ALA A 312 5.83 19.72 -5.12
N ARG A 313 4.95 20.73 -5.12
CA ARG A 313 4.82 21.71 -6.20
C ARG A 313 6.10 22.48 -6.46
N LYS A 314 6.79 22.90 -5.40
CA LYS A 314 8.09 23.59 -5.52
C LYS A 314 9.13 22.66 -6.15
N LEU A 315 9.25 21.42 -5.64
CA LEU A 315 10.21 20.44 -6.16
C LEU A 315 9.99 20.15 -7.65
N LEU A 316 8.73 19.93 -8.05
CA LEU A 316 8.39 19.66 -9.45
C LEU A 316 8.60 20.88 -10.35
N LYS A 317 8.27 22.09 -9.87
CA LYS A 317 8.48 23.33 -10.62
C LYS A 317 9.96 23.62 -10.85
N ASP A 318 10.79 23.43 -9.81
CA ASP A 318 12.22 23.65 -9.88
C ASP A 318 12.94 22.62 -10.77
N ASN A 319 12.29 21.48 -11.08
CA ASN A 319 12.80 20.38 -11.90
C ASN A 319 11.89 20.05 -13.08
N GLN A 320 11.22 21.06 -13.66
CA GLN A 320 10.23 20.87 -14.70
C GLN A 320 10.80 20.22 -15.98
N GLY A 321 12.06 20.55 -16.35
CA GLY A 321 12.75 19.91 -17.48
C GLY A 321 12.86 18.40 -17.29
N LYS A 322 13.29 17.95 -16.10
CA LYS A 322 13.37 16.51 -15.78
C LYS A 322 12.00 15.82 -15.69
N LEU A 323 10.98 16.54 -15.23
CA LEU A 323 9.61 16.04 -15.22
C LEU A 323 9.14 15.70 -16.66
N HIS A 324 9.38 16.59 -17.62
CA HIS A 324 9.00 16.37 -19.02
C HIS A 324 9.83 15.27 -19.68
N GLU A 325 11.14 15.23 -19.48
CA GLU A 325 12.05 14.24 -20.03
C GLU A 325 11.67 12.82 -19.55
N LEU A 326 11.49 12.65 -18.24
CA LEU A 326 11.13 11.36 -17.64
C LEU A 326 9.71 10.91 -18.01
N ALA A 327 8.74 11.83 -18.06
CA ALA A 327 7.37 11.52 -18.46
C ALA A 327 7.30 11.04 -19.91
N LYS A 328 8.04 11.68 -20.83
CA LYS A 328 8.17 11.25 -22.21
C LYS A 328 8.79 9.86 -22.31
N TYR A 329 9.88 9.61 -21.61
CA TYR A 329 10.54 8.32 -21.59
C TYR A 329 9.64 7.20 -21.04
N LEU A 330 8.90 7.47 -19.96
CA LEU A 330 7.92 6.54 -19.41
C LEU A 330 6.73 6.30 -20.35
N TYR A 331 6.25 7.35 -21.02
CA TYR A 331 5.18 7.22 -22.01
C TYR A 331 5.55 6.29 -23.17
N GLU A 332 6.80 6.37 -23.65
CA GLU A 332 7.31 5.54 -24.74
C GLU A 332 7.57 4.10 -24.29
N LYS A 333 8.18 3.90 -23.12
CA LYS A 333 8.57 2.57 -22.61
C LYS A 333 7.50 1.84 -21.81
N GLU A 334 6.49 2.55 -21.29
CA GLU A 334 5.40 2.09 -20.41
C GLU A 334 5.85 1.55 -19.05
N THR A 335 7.09 1.13 -18.93
CA THR A 335 7.71 0.69 -17.66
C THR A 335 9.19 1.05 -17.67
N ILE A 336 9.67 1.64 -16.58
CA ILE A 336 11.08 1.98 -16.39
C ILE A 336 11.56 1.47 -15.02
N THR A 337 12.82 1.07 -14.96
CA THR A 337 13.47 0.65 -13.70
C THR A 337 13.96 1.86 -12.91
N GLY A 338 14.18 1.68 -11.60
CA GLY A 338 14.77 2.71 -10.75
C GLY A 338 16.13 3.17 -11.23
N ASP A 339 16.97 2.25 -11.75
CA ASP A 339 18.28 2.58 -12.30
C ASP A 339 18.18 3.46 -13.56
N GLU A 340 17.25 3.16 -14.46
CA GLU A 340 16.97 3.99 -15.64
C GLU A 340 16.49 5.37 -15.24
N PHE A 341 15.55 5.44 -14.28
CA PHE A 341 15.05 6.69 -13.73
C PHE A 341 16.16 7.53 -13.11
N MET A 342 16.96 6.95 -12.21
CA MET A 342 18.07 7.65 -11.54
C MET A 342 19.16 8.08 -12.51
N ARG A 343 19.44 7.29 -13.54
CA ARG A 343 20.40 7.65 -14.60
C ARG A 343 19.96 8.92 -15.32
N ILE A 344 18.68 9.00 -15.73
CA ILE A 344 18.14 10.18 -16.42
C ILE A 344 18.12 11.39 -15.48
N LEU A 345 17.72 11.19 -14.23
CA LEU A 345 17.65 12.24 -13.22
C LEU A 345 19.04 12.84 -12.93
N SER A 346 20.07 11.99 -12.82
CA SER A 346 21.44 12.42 -12.47
C SER A 346 22.26 12.97 -13.65
N GLN A 347 21.83 12.74 -14.89
CA GLN A 347 22.45 13.38 -16.04
C GLN A 347 22.27 14.90 -15.91
N LYS A 348 23.36 15.65 -15.82
CA LYS A 348 23.32 17.10 -15.94
C LYS A 348 22.59 17.44 -17.24
N GLU A 349 21.69 18.41 -17.19
CA GLU A 349 21.12 19.00 -18.40
C GLU A 349 22.29 19.33 -19.32
N LEU A 350 22.47 18.53 -20.37
CA LEU A 350 23.41 18.87 -21.45
C LEU A 350 22.88 20.18 -22.01
N SER A 351 23.69 21.22 -21.81
CA SER A 351 23.44 22.59 -22.16
C SER A 351 22.55 22.75 -23.39
N SER A 352 21.37 23.32 -23.12
CA SER A 352 20.54 24.16 -23.99
C SER A 352 20.42 23.79 -25.46
N ASP A 353 19.22 23.74 -25.92
CA ASP A 353 18.62 24.07 -27.21
C ASP A 353 17.95 22.94 -27.99
N GLY A 354 18.18 21.66 -27.70
CA GLY A 354 17.53 20.61 -28.49
C GLY A 354 16.60 19.67 -27.69
N GLU A 355 16.98 19.27 -26.48
CA GLU A 355 16.24 18.23 -25.74
C GLU A 355 15.21 18.78 -24.75
N THR A 356 15.46 19.96 -24.16
CA THR A 356 14.45 20.69 -23.37
C THR A 356 13.29 21.18 -24.25
N ALA A 357 13.56 21.54 -25.51
CA ALA A 357 12.54 21.84 -26.49
C ALA A 357 11.63 20.64 -26.78
N SER A 358 12.19 19.44 -26.96
CA SER A 358 11.43 18.20 -27.22
C SER A 358 10.51 17.76 -26.07
N GLY A 359 10.90 17.97 -24.81
CA GLY A 359 10.05 17.68 -23.65
C GLY A 359 8.94 18.72 -23.44
N ALA A 360 9.27 20.01 -23.69
CA ALA A 360 8.29 21.07 -23.63
C ALA A 360 7.29 21.01 -24.82
N GLU A 361 7.73 20.60 -25.99
CA GLU A 361 6.88 20.29 -27.16
C GLU A 361 5.95 19.11 -26.83
N PHE A 362 6.43 18.04 -26.23
CA PHE A 362 5.62 16.91 -25.81
C PHE A 362 4.51 17.31 -24.81
N ALA A 363 4.83 18.22 -23.88
CA ALA A 363 3.84 18.76 -22.94
C ALA A 363 2.86 19.74 -23.64
N ALA A 364 3.32 20.47 -24.66
CA ALA A 364 2.49 21.36 -25.46
C ALA A 364 1.54 20.57 -26.36
N ASP A 365 2.02 19.53 -27.03
CA ASP A 365 1.20 18.59 -27.81
C ASP A 365 0.13 17.93 -26.92
N GLY A 366 0.50 17.51 -25.70
CA GLY A 366 -0.45 16.98 -24.74
C GLY A 366 -1.54 17.98 -24.31
N ARG A 367 -1.19 19.28 -24.16
CA ARG A 367 -2.17 20.34 -23.89
C ARG A 367 -3.08 20.60 -25.08
N GLN A 368 -2.52 20.59 -26.27
CA GLN A 368 -3.28 20.78 -27.50
C GLN A 368 -4.30 19.67 -27.74
N ILE A 369 -3.92 18.40 -27.49
CA ILE A 369 -4.85 17.25 -27.51
C ILE A 369 -6.01 17.46 -26.51
N LEU A 370 -5.70 18.00 -25.32
CA LEU A 370 -6.71 18.31 -24.29
C LEU A 370 -7.66 19.46 -24.70
N GLU A 371 -7.17 20.45 -25.45
CA GLU A 371 -7.97 21.58 -25.92
C GLU A 371 -8.84 21.21 -27.12
N GLU A 372 -8.34 20.42 -28.05
CA GLU A 372 -9.07 19.93 -29.23
C GLU A 372 -10.26 19.04 -28.83
N GLU A 373 -10.10 18.14 -27.83
CA GLU A 373 -11.24 17.36 -27.32
C GLU A 373 -12.27 18.23 -26.60
N LYS A 374 -11.85 19.24 -25.82
CA LYS A 374 -12.79 20.18 -25.18
C LYS A 374 -13.57 21.01 -26.21
N ALA A 375 -12.99 21.26 -27.36
CA ALA A 375 -13.68 21.94 -28.48
C ALA A 375 -14.68 21.01 -29.18
N SER A 376 -14.29 19.75 -29.41
CA SER A 376 -15.15 18.73 -30.02
C SER A 376 -16.36 18.39 -29.14
N ASP A 377 -16.18 18.24 -27.81
CA ASP A 377 -17.31 18.00 -26.89
C ASP A 377 -18.30 19.19 -26.83
N LYS A 378 -17.81 20.41 -26.99
CA LYS A 378 -18.69 21.59 -27.06
C LYS A 378 -19.49 21.66 -28.37
N GLU A 379 -18.91 21.23 -29.48
CA GLU A 379 -19.61 21.20 -30.77
C GLU A 379 -20.71 20.13 -30.82
N VAL A 380 -20.51 18.98 -30.18
CA VAL A 380 -21.49 17.89 -30.05
C VAL A 380 -22.68 18.35 -29.22
N HIS A 381 -22.48 19.07 -28.12
CA HIS A 381 -23.58 19.60 -27.28
C HIS A 381 -24.38 20.74 -27.91
N ILE A 382 -23.80 21.49 -28.85
CA ILE A 382 -24.50 22.55 -29.55
C ILE A 382 -25.34 22.00 -30.74
N SER A 383 -25.03 20.77 -31.19
CA SER A 383 -25.81 20.13 -32.29
C SER A 383 -26.99 19.29 -31.81
N GLU A 384 -27.18 19.12 -30.49
CA GLU A 384 -28.30 18.39 -29.86
C GLU A 384 -29.37 19.32 -29.23
N GLU A 385 -29.19 20.64 -29.24
CA GLU A 385 -30.23 21.65 -28.96
C GLU A 385 -30.84 22.22 -30.29
#